data_a9af1a27b3444742fdffd12f4f716009
#
_entry.id   a9af1a27b3444742fdffd12f4f716009
#
_cell.length_a   1.000
_cell.length_b   1.000
_cell.length_c   1.000
_cell.angle_alpha   90.00
_cell.angle_beta   90.00
_cell.angle_gamma   90.00
#
_symmetry.space_group_name_H-M   'P 1'
#
loop_
_entity.id
_entity.type
_entity.pdbx_description
1 polymer ?
#
loop_
_entity_poly.entity_id
_entity_poly.type
_entity_poly.pdbx_seq_one_letter_code
_entity_poly.pdbx_strand_id
1 'polypeptide(L)'
;MSTDKGYIKIYRDIREHWIWEDKPFDKARAWIDLIMIANHEPRTILFDGILMTINRGQHMTSLMALSERWGWTRSKVKRFLDVLKAEHMINTKRNRHGTLITIVNYGIYQDTRNTKRNTHEKKSKLSRNSDEHKQYIKEDTKKKEEYTSSTFTENDDTDDEEGWGYD
;
A
#
# COMPACT_ATOMS: atom_id res chain seq x y z
N MET A 1 17.71 -6.58 -5.84
CA MET A 1 16.41 -6.41 -6.53
C MET A 1 16.56 -5.33 -7.58
N SER A 2 16.09 -5.58 -8.82
CA SER A 2 16.06 -4.56 -9.87
C SER A 2 15.00 -3.50 -9.53
N THR A 3 15.36 -2.22 -9.63
CA THR A 3 14.44 -1.09 -9.40
C THR A 3 13.64 -0.70 -10.64
N ASP A 4 13.87 -1.39 -11.76
CA ASP A 4 13.28 -1.05 -13.08
C ASP A 4 11.79 -1.40 -13.20
N LYS A 5 11.29 -2.28 -12.31
CA LYS A 5 9.89 -2.73 -12.29
C LYS A 5 8.94 -1.80 -11.53
N GLY A 6 9.45 -0.68 -10.99
CA GLY A 6 8.65 0.23 -10.16
C GLY A 6 8.42 -0.29 -8.73
N TYR A 7 7.53 0.38 -7.99
CA TYR A 7 7.17 0.02 -6.62
C TYR A 7 5.72 0.40 -6.32
N ILE A 8 5.16 -0.22 -5.29
CA ILE A 8 3.82 0.07 -4.77
C ILE A 8 3.99 0.76 -3.42
N LYS A 9 3.25 1.86 -3.20
CA LYS A 9 3.16 2.50 -1.88
C LYS A 9 2.08 1.79 -1.07
N ILE A 10 2.45 1.32 0.12
CA ILE A 10 1.53 0.72 1.08
C ILE A 10 1.55 1.58 2.34
N TYR A 11 0.39 2.07 2.76
CA TYR A 11 0.26 2.79 4.03
C TYR A 11 0.32 1.83 5.20
N ARG A 12 0.95 2.25 6.31
CA ARG A 12 1.07 1.41 7.52
C ARG A 12 -0.26 1.10 8.18
N ASP A 13 -1.28 1.91 7.95
CA ASP A 13 -2.64 1.75 8.48
C ASP A 13 -3.32 0.47 7.98
N ILE A 14 -2.82 -0.15 6.89
CA ILE A 14 -3.28 -1.48 6.46
C ILE A 14 -3.17 -2.52 7.58
N ARG A 15 -2.28 -2.34 8.56
CA ARG A 15 -2.12 -3.23 9.70
C ARG A 15 -3.30 -3.21 10.67
N GLU A 16 -4.14 -2.18 10.60
CA GLU A 16 -5.37 -2.00 11.39
C GLU A 16 -6.60 -2.48 10.62
N HIS A 17 -6.41 -2.93 9.36
CA HIS A 17 -7.49 -3.42 8.53
C HIS A 17 -7.67 -4.94 8.70
N TRP A 18 -8.92 -5.42 8.67
CA TRP A 18 -9.26 -6.83 8.85
C TRP A 18 -8.46 -7.78 7.95
N ILE A 19 -8.11 -7.37 6.72
CA ILE A 19 -7.31 -8.17 5.78
C ILE A 19 -5.91 -8.48 6.30
N TRP A 20 -5.41 -7.66 7.25
CA TRP A 20 -4.09 -7.86 7.88
C TRP A 20 -4.17 -8.73 9.14
N GLU A 21 -5.33 -8.89 9.73
CA GLU A 21 -5.52 -9.63 11.00
C GLU A 21 -5.48 -11.14 10.81
N ASP A 22 -5.76 -11.64 9.60
CA ASP A 22 -5.77 -13.07 9.27
C ASP A 22 -4.45 -13.75 9.64
N LYS A 23 -4.52 -14.83 10.41
CA LYS A 23 -3.36 -15.63 10.82
C LYS A 23 -3.57 -17.10 10.46
N PRO A 24 -2.48 -17.82 10.20
CA PRO A 24 -1.07 -17.42 10.23
C PRO A 24 -0.65 -16.61 8.98
N PHE A 25 0.30 -15.70 9.15
CA PHE A 25 0.89 -14.97 8.03
C PHE A 25 1.60 -15.93 7.06
N ASP A 26 1.58 -15.60 5.76
CA ASP A 26 2.53 -16.16 4.81
C ASP A 26 3.90 -15.44 4.92
N LYS A 27 4.91 -15.94 4.19
CA LYS A 27 6.27 -15.39 4.24
C LYS A 27 6.34 -13.98 3.65
N ALA A 28 5.56 -13.70 2.61
CA ALA A 28 5.57 -12.38 1.94
C ALA A 28 4.99 -11.32 2.88
N ARG A 29 3.85 -11.63 3.54
CA ARG A 29 3.21 -10.74 4.51
C ARG A 29 4.10 -10.52 5.72
N ALA A 30 4.78 -11.55 6.23
CA ALA A 30 5.73 -11.42 7.33
C ALA A 30 6.94 -10.54 6.96
N TRP A 31 7.43 -10.61 5.71
CA TRP A 31 8.48 -9.72 5.22
C TRP A 31 8.01 -8.26 5.11
N ILE A 32 6.84 -8.02 4.51
CA ILE A 32 6.26 -6.68 4.42
C ILE A 32 6.02 -6.11 5.82
N ASP A 33 5.53 -6.93 6.76
CA ASP A 33 5.33 -6.54 8.15
C ASP A 33 6.64 -6.11 8.84
N LEU A 34 7.75 -6.82 8.61
CA LEU A 34 9.07 -6.39 9.10
C LEU A 34 9.47 -5.01 8.59
N ILE A 35 9.22 -4.73 7.31
CA ILE A 35 9.50 -3.40 6.74
C ILE A 35 8.60 -2.33 7.39
N MET A 36 7.33 -2.64 7.65
CA MET A 36 6.37 -1.71 8.23
C MET A 36 6.65 -1.40 9.70
N ILE A 37 7.10 -2.38 10.50
CA ILE A 37 7.40 -2.17 11.92
C ILE A 37 8.77 -1.56 12.15
N ALA A 38 9.65 -1.60 11.15
CA ALA A 38 10.96 -0.94 11.25
C ALA A 38 10.79 0.59 11.36
N ASN A 39 11.58 1.20 12.23
CA ASN A 39 11.55 2.65 12.44
C ASN A 39 11.89 3.40 11.15
N HIS A 40 11.07 4.36 10.75
CA HIS A 40 11.34 5.24 9.62
C HIS A 40 12.28 6.41 9.99
N GLU A 41 12.35 6.71 11.28
CA GLU A 41 13.24 7.71 11.86
C GLU A 41 13.92 7.16 13.12
N PRO A 42 15.10 7.65 13.50
CA PRO A 42 15.72 7.28 14.77
C PRO A 42 14.83 7.71 15.95
N ARG A 43 14.64 6.82 16.91
CA ARG A 43 13.92 7.14 18.16
C ARG A 43 14.50 6.38 19.34
N THR A 44 14.45 7.01 20.50
CA THR A 44 14.79 6.36 21.77
C THR A 44 13.53 5.70 22.32
N ILE A 45 13.65 4.42 22.69
CA ILE A 45 12.58 3.64 23.30
C ILE A 45 13.06 3.09 24.64
N LEU A 46 12.13 2.90 25.54
CA LEU A 46 12.34 2.07 26.74
C LEU A 46 11.96 0.62 26.38
N PHE A 47 12.95 -0.27 26.39
CA PHE A 47 12.74 -1.68 26.10
C PHE A 47 13.36 -2.52 27.19
N ASP A 48 12.56 -3.35 27.85
CA ASP A 48 12.97 -4.19 28.99
C ASP A 48 13.72 -3.40 30.07
N GLY A 49 13.19 -2.21 30.42
CA GLY A 49 13.74 -1.31 31.43
C GLY A 49 14.99 -0.54 31.04
N ILE A 50 15.46 -0.64 29.77
CA ILE A 50 16.65 0.06 29.27
C ILE A 50 16.28 1.03 28.16
N LEU A 51 16.75 2.28 28.30
CA LEU A 51 16.68 3.25 27.23
C LEU A 51 17.69 2.89 26.12
N MET A 52 17.20 2.73 24.90
CA MET A 52 18.05 2.47 23.74
C MET A 52 17.57 3.25 22.51
N THR A 53 18.53 3.72 21.73
CA THR A 53 18.25 4.37 20.46
C THR A 53 18.14 3.31 19.35
N ILE A 54 16.97 3.26 18.70
CA ILE A 54 16.71 2.43 17.53
C ILE A 54 16.78 3.32 16.31
N ASN A 55 17.71 3.02 15.44
CA ASN A 55 17.94 3.79 14.23
C ASN A 55 16.87 3.47 13.14
N ARG A 56 16.89 4.30 12.09
CA ARG A 56 16.07 4.09 10.91
C ARG A 56 16.35 2.70 10.30
N GLY A 57 15.28 1.99 9.89
CA GLY A 57 15.35 0.63 9.34
C GLY A 57 15.57 -0.45 10.39
N GLN A 58 15.57 -0.09 11.68
CA GLN A 58 15.74 -1.03 12.78
C GLN A 58 14.45 -1.25 13.55
N HIS A 59 14.32 -2.43 14.12
CA HIS A 59 13.25 -2.78 15.05
C HIS A 59 13.76 -3.70 16.15
N MET A 60 13.44 -3.35 17.41
CA MET A 60 13.75 -4.18 18.56
C MET A 60 12.57 -5.05 18.90
N THR A 61 12.79 -6.38 18.97
CA THR A 61 11.71 -7.36 19.15
C THR A 61 12.22 -8.64 19.80
N SER A 62 11.32 -9.59 20.03
CA SER A 62 11.65 -10.95 20.44
C SER A 62 11.05 -11.99 19.48
N LEU A 63 11.61 -13.21 19.47
CA LEU A 63 11.02 -14.31 18.68
C LEU A 63 9.60 -14.64 19.14
N MET A 64 9.30 -14.42 20.42
CA MET A 64 7.96 -14.63 20.97
C MET A 64 6.98 -13.60 20.42
N ALA A 65 7.32 -12.31 20.48
CA ALA A 65 6.49 -11.24 19.94
C ALA A 65 6.18 -11.43 18.45
N LEU A 66 7.19 -11.83 17.65
CA LEU A 66 6.97 -12.13 16.24
C LEU A 66 6.13 -13.39 16.02
N SER A 67 6.26 -14.41 16.89
CA SER A 67 5.45 -15.63 16.77
C SER A 67 3.96 -15.37 17.03
N GLU A 68 3.65 -14.58 18.04
CA GLU A 68 2.28 -14.15 18.35
C GLU A 68 1.71 -13.25 17.25
N ARG A 69 2.53 -12.31 16.76
CA ARG A 69 2.15 -11.37 15.72
C ARG A 69 1.80 -12.07 14.41
N TRP A 70 2.58 -13.07 13.99
CA TRP A 70 2.40 -13.77 12.72
C TRP A 70 1.58 -15.06 12.80
N GLY A 71 1.24 -15.49 14.02
CA GLY A 71 0.59 -16.79 14.25
C GLY A 71 1.50 -17.97 13.90
N TRP A 72 2.81 -17.83 14.14
CA TRP A 72 3.82 -18.84 13.84
C TRP A 72 4.41 -19.42 15.12
N THR A 73 5.03 -20.61 15.01
CA THR A 73 5.89 -21.12 16.08
C THR A 73 7.20 -20.33 16.12
N ARG A 74 7.81 -20.21 17.29
CA ARG A 74 9.12 -19.54 17.46
C ARG A 74 10.20 -20.14 16.57
N SER A 75 10.18 -21.45 16.35
CA SER A 75 11.12 -22.15 15.46
C SER A 75 10.91 -21.75 13.99
N LYS A 76 9.66 -21.55 13.56
CA LYS A 76 9.35 -21.06 12.20
C LYS A 76 9.84 -19.63 12.02
N VAL A 77 9.59 -18.75 13.00
CA VAL A 77 10.11 -17.36 13.00
C VAL A 77 11.63 -17.37 12.89
N LYS A 78 12.32 -18.14 13.77
CA LYS A 78 13.78 -18.22 13.74
C LYS A 78 14.31 -18.63 12.37
N ARG A 79 13.79 -19.73 11.80
CA ARG A 79 14.21 -20.22 10.47
C ARG A 79 13.96 -19.17 9.38
N PHE A 80 12.86 -18.45 9.44
CA PHE A 80 12.56 -17.38 8.47
C PHE A 80 13.56 -16.23 8.58
N LEU A 81 13.87 -15.77 9.79
CA LEU A 81 14.88 -14.72 10.00
C LEU A 81 16.28 -15.20 9.57
N ASP A 82 16.63 -16.46 9.81
CA ASP A 82 17.91 -17.05 9.36
C ASP A 82 18.01 -17.06 7.83
N VAL A 83 16.91 -17.38 7.12
CA VAL A 83 16.85 -17.31 5.64
C VAL A 83 17.01 -15.86 5.17
N LEU A 84 16.25 -14.92 5.72
CA LEU A 84 16.38 -13.51 5.34
C LEU A 84 17.78 -12.95 5.59
N LYS A 85 18.46 -13.43 6.65
CA LYS A 85 19.85 -13.06 6.93
C LYS A 85 20.82 -13.67 5.92
N ALA A 86 20.63 -14.92 5.52
CA ALA A 86 21.43 -15.58 4.49
C ALA A 86 21.29 -14.88 3.12
N GLU A 87 20.08 -14.40 2.80
CA GLU A 87 19.77 -13.61 1.60
C GLU A 87 20.21 -12.15 1.71
N HIS A 88 20.90 -11.76 2.78
CA HIS A 88 21.34 -10.37 3.03
C HIS A 88 20.19 -9.34 3.03
N MET A 89 18.97 -9.76 3.32
CA MET A 89 17.82 -8.86 3.42
C MET A 89 17.73 -8.18 4.78
N ILE A 90 18.23 -8.85 5.83
CA ILE A 90 18.30 -8.32 7.18
C ILE A 90 19.65 -8.62 7.84
N ASN A 91 19.97 -7.80 8.85
CA ASN A 91 20.96 -8.13 9.87
C ASN A 91 20.26 -8.29 11.22
N THR A 92 20.75 -9.19 12.04
CA THR A 92 20.22 -9.42 13.40
C THR A 92 21.32 -9.32 14.44
N LYS A 93 21.07 -8.56 15.50
CA LYS A 93 21.94 -8.49 16.68
C LYS A 93 21.11 -8.90 17.90
N ARG A 94 21.47 -10.04 18.50
CA ARG A 94 20.81 -10.55 19.71
C ARG A 94 21.54 -10.04 20.93
N ASN A 95 20.79 -9.62 21.94
CA ASN A 95 21.26 -9.33 23.27
C ASN A 95 20.35 -10.04 24.30
N ARG A 96 20.62 -9.85 25.60
CA ARG A 96 19.82 -10.46 26.70
C ARG A 96 18.36 -9.97 26.70
N HIS A 97 18.09 -8.79 26.18
CA HIS A 97 16.77 -8.15 26.19
C HIS A 97 15.94 -8.53 24.97
N GLY A 98 16.57 -8.88 23.84
CA GLY A 98 15.84 -9.23 22.62
C GLY A 98 16.72 -9.32 21.38
N THR A 99 16.10 -9.14 20.23
CA THR A 99 16.75 -9.18 18.92
C THR A 99 16.52 -7.87 18.21
N LEU A 100 17.58 -7.14 17.95
CA LEU A 100 17.56 -5.99 17.05
C LEU A 100 17.64 -6.50 15.60
N ILE A 101 16.60 -6.24 14.82
CA ILE A 101 16.53 -6.54 13.39
C ILE A 101 16.82 -5.25 12.65
N THR A 102 17.72 -5.29 11.67
CA THR A 102 18.03 -4.17 10.77
C THR A 102 17.71 -4.59 9.36
N ILE A 103 16.82 -3.89 8.68
CA ILE A 103 16.50 -4.09 7.27
C ILE A 103 17.66 -3.53 6.43
N VAL A 104 18.28 -4.37 5.62
CA VAL A 104 19.34 -3.94 4.70
C VAL A 104 18.72 -3.09 3.59
N ASN A 105 19.37 -1.98 3.26
CA ASN A 105 18.89 -1.05 2.23
C ASN A 105 17.45 -0.52 2.46
N TYR A 106 17.06 -0.31 3.71
CA TYR A 106 15.72 0.17 4.08
C TYR A 106 15.26 1.38 3.25
N GLY A 107 16.19 2.28 2.91
CA GLY A 107 15.91 3.45 2.07
C GLY A 107 15.35 3.10 0.69
N ILE A 108 15.70 1.94 0.11
CA ILE A 108 15.13 1.50 -1.19
C ILE A 108 13.62 1.28 -1.09
N TYR A 109 13.14 0.81 0.08
CA TYR A 109 11.73 0.55 0.31
C TYR A 109 10.94 1.78 0.74
N GLN A 110 11.62 2.84 1.26
CA GLN A 110 10.95 3.96 1.91
C GLN A 110 11.26 5.34 1.31
N ASP A 111 12.40 5.49 0.61
CA ASP A 111 12.79 6.81 0.09
C ASP A 111 12.16 7.10 -1.27
N THR A 112 11.49 8.25 -1.34
CA THR A 112 10.92 8.79 -2.58
C THR A 112 11.97 9.46 -3.49
N ARG A 113 13.26 9.43 -3.12
CA ARG A 113 14.34 10.12 -3.86
C ARG A 113 14.54 9.62 -5.29
N ASN A 114 14.12 8.39 -5.60
CA ASN A 114 14.13 7.88 -6.97
C ASN A 114 12.99 8.45 -7.85
N THR A 115 12.00 9.10 -7.25
CA THR A 115 10.89 9.72 -7.99
C THR A 115 11.29 11.06 -8.61
N LYS A 116 12.35 11.73 -8.08
CA LYS A 116 12.75 13.05 -8.58
C LYS A 116 13.47 13.04 -9.95
N ARG A 117 14.00 11.89 -10.38
CA ARG A 117 14.61 11.79 -11.72
C ARG A 117 13.56 11.59 -12.83
N ASN A 118 12.42 11.00 -12.51
CA ASN A 118 11.35 10.75 -13.50
C ASN A 118 10.24 11.81 -13.51
N THR A 119 10.21 12.75 -12.54
CA THR A 119 9.14 13.76 -12.47
C THR A 119 9.34 14.92 -13.44
N HIS A 120 10.57 15.23 -13.85
CA HIS A 120 10.80 16.28 -14.87
C HIS A 120 10.40 15.84 -16.28
N GLU A 121 10.54 14.56 -16.62
CA GLU A 121 10.06 14.05 -17.93
C GLU A 121 8.57 13.72 -17.93
N LYS A 122 8.00 13.29 -16.78
CA LYS A 122 6.55 13.00 -16.70
C LYS A 122 5.68 14.25 -16.58
N LYS A 123 6.18 15.36 -16.01
CA LYS A 123 5.40 16.60 -15.94
C LYS A 123 5.12 17.20 -17.33
N SER A 124 6.03 17.04 -18.31
CA SER A 124 5.80 17.50 -19.67
C SER A 124 4.84 16.59 -20.47
N LYS A 125 4.75 15.30 -20.13
CA LYS A 125 3.81 14.35 -20.77
C LYS A 125 2.44 14.34 -20.13
N LEU A 126 2.35 14.56 -18.80
CA LEU A 126 1.08 14.60 -18.07
C LEU A 126 0.29 15.89 -18.35
N SER A 127 0.99 17.01 -18.63
CA SER A 127 0.34 18.27 -19.02
C SER A 127 -0.34 18.15 -20.39
N ARG A 128 0.26 17.44 -21.36
CA ARG A 128 -0.36 17.23 -22.66
C ARG A 128 -1.56 16.29 -22.62
N ASN A 129 -1.49 15.20 -21.85
CA ASN A 129 -2.61 14.25 -21.74
C ASN A 129 -3.81 14.80 -20.94
N SER A 130 -3.59 15.75 -20.01
CA SER A 130 -4.70 16.37 -19.27
C SER A 130 -5.48 17.37 -20.11
N ASP A 131 -4.85 18.01 -21.08
CA ASP A 131 -5.50 18.96 -21.98
C ASP A 131 -6.26 18.24 -23.08
N GLU A 132 -5.74 17.15 -23.64
CA GLU A 132 -6.46 16.29 -24.58
C GLU A 132 -7.68 15.62 -23.95
N HIS A 133 -7.56 15.15 -22.69
CA HIS A 133 -8.69 14.52 -21.98
C HIS A 133 -9.80 15.52 -21.63
N LYS A 134 -9.46 16.76 -21.29
CA LYS A 134 -10.43 17.83 -21.08
C LYS A 134 -11.15 18.25 -22.37
N GLN A 135 -10.47 18.16 -23.51
CA GLN A 135 -11.06 18.45 -24.80
C GLN A 135 -12.06 17.37 -25.23
N TYR A 136 -11.73 16.09 -24.99
CA TYR A 136 -12.63 14.94 -25.25
C TYR A 136 -13.91 15.00 -24.42
N ILE A 137 -13.82 15.34 -23.14
CA ILE A 137 -14.99 15.47 -22.25
C ILE A 137 -15.90 16.64 -22.69
N LYS A 138 -15.33 17.75 -23.19
CA LYS A 138 -16.11 18.87 -23.69
C LYS A 138 -16.85 18.57 -25.00
N GLU A 139 -16.28 17.77 -25.89
CA GLU A 139 -16.93 17.35 -27.13
C GLU A 139 -18.05 16.33 -26.87
N ASP A 140 -17.88 15.42 -25.91
CA ASP A 140 -18.90 14.44 -25.55
C ASP A 140 -20.11 15.06 -24.83
N THR A 141 -19.88 16.05 -23.96
CA THR A 141 -20.97 16.82 -23.31
C THR A 141 -21.74 17.65 -24.34
N LYS A 142 -21.05 18.27 -25.29
CA LYS A 142 -21.71 19.07 -26.34
C LYS A 142 -22.56 18.20 -27.27
N LYS A 143 -22.11 16.99 -27.64
CA LYS A 143 -22.88 16.01 -28.41
C LYS A 143 -24.09 15.47 -27.66
N LYS A 144 -24.00 15.30 -26.34
CA LYS A 144 -25.13 14.88 -25.51
C LYS A 144 -26.19 15.96 -25.36
N GLU A 145 -25.80 17.22 -25.22
CA GLU A 145 -26.73 18.37 -25.16
C GLU A 145 -27.46 18.58 -26.49
N GLU A 146 -26.79 18.37 -27.63
CA GLU A 146 -27.37 18.47 -28.97
C GLU A 146 -28.36 17.34 -29.25
N TYR A 147 -28.10 16.12 -28.73
CA TYR A 147 -29.00 14.97 -28.85
C TYR A 147 -30.25 15.08 -27.99
N THR A 148 -30.15 15.68 -26.79
CA THR A 148 -31.30 15.87 -25.90
C THR A 148 -32.20 17.03 -26.32
N SER A 149 -31.69 18.03 -27.06
CA SER A 149 -32.51 19.12 -27.58
C SER A 149 -33.28 18.74 -28.85
N SER A 150 -32.83 17.72 -29.61
CA SER A 150 -33.51 17.26 -30.80
C SER A 150 -34.60 16.20 -30.59
N THR A 151 -34.69 15.62 -29.37
CA THR A 151 -35.70 14.60 -29.07
C THR A 151 -36.88 15.11 -28.25
N PHE A 152 -36.94 16.44 -27.98
CA PHE A 152 -38.03 17.03 -27.18
C PHE A 152 -39.11 17.77 -28.06
N THR A 153 -39.12 17.56 -29.37
CA THR A 153 -40.17 18.09 -30.25
C THR A 153 -40.77 16.98 -31.08
N GLU A 154 -41.51 16.08 -30.47
CA GLU A 154 -42.55 15.25 -31.10
C GLU A 154 -43.06 14.23 -30.08
N ASN A 155 -44.17 14.51 -29.46
CA ASN A 155 -45.32 13.65 -29.25
C ASN A 155 -46.25 14.29 -28.19
N ASP A 156 -47.11 15.13 -28.70
CA ASP A 156 -48.42 15.39 -28.11
C ASP A 156 -49.45 14.58 -28.89
N ASP A 157 -50.50 14.18 -28.21
CA ASP A 157 -51.70 13.46 -28.69
C ASP A 157 -51.63 11.93 -28.76
N THR A 158 -52.29 11.24 -27.88
CA THR A 158 -53.71 10.79 -27.94
C THR A 158 -54.10 9.92 -26.77
N ASP A 159 -55.26 10.22 -26.20
CA ASP A 159 -56.11 9.42 -25.36
C ASP A 159 -56.26 7.97 -25.80
N ASP A 160 -56.40 7.04 -24.83
CA ASP A 160 -57.55 6.12 -24.81
C ASP A 160 -57.58 5.40 -23.43
N GLU A 161 -58.71 5.60 -22.76
CA GLU A 161 -59.22 4.81 -21.63
C GLU A 161 -59.54 3.39 -22.11
N GLU A 162 -59.12 2.38 -21.37
CA GLU A 162 -59.93 1.17 -21.18
C GLU A 162 -59.57 0.48 -19.86
N GLY A 163 -60.59 0.34 -19.02
CA GLY A 163 -60.56 -0.35 -17.75
C GLY A 163 -60.65 -1.86 -17.91
N TRP A 164 -60.09 -2.55 -16.97
CA TRP A 164 -60.36 -3.95 -16.67
C TRP A 164 -60.64 -4.11 -15.18
N GLY A 165 -61.88 -4.56 -14.91
CA GLY A 165 -62.37 -4.92 -13.59
C GLY A 165 -61.85 -6.29 -13.17
N TYR A 166 -61.85 -6.47 -11.89
CA TYR A 166 -61.68 -7.77 -11.22
C TYR A 166 -63.02 -8.33 -10.78
N ASP A 167 -63.22 -9.60 -11.10
CA ASP A 167 -64.03 -10.54 -10.31
C ASP A 167 -63.09 -11.45 -9.53
#